data_216421faf130e46329f6856e8b73eb38
#
_entry.id   216421faf130e46329f6856e8b73eb38
#
_cell.length_a   1.000
_cell.length_b   1.000
_cell.length_c   1.000
_cell.angle_alpha   90.00
_cell.angle_beta   90.00
_cell.angle_gamma   90.00
#
_symmetry.space_group_name_H-M   'P 1'
#
loop_
_entity.id
_entity.type
_entity.pdbx_description
1 polymer ?
#
loop_
_entity_poly.entity_id
_entity_poly.type
_entity_poly.pdbx_seq_one_letter_code
_entity_poly.pdbx_strand_id
1 'polypeptide(L)'
;MKKTAFIWDLDGTLLDSYEAILSGIEETFGQFSIPYDKEKVREFILKFSVQDLLEQVAEERKLDVEVLNQVRAQSLAEKNAQIVLMPGAREVLAWADEAGIMQFVYTHKGDNAFTILRDLGLECYFTEILTNQSGFARKPSPEAATYLLDKYELDPRTTYYLGDRTLDVKFAQNSGIQSINFLESTYEGNQRIQALAAIPYIFEDK
;
A
#
# COMPACT_ATOMS: atom_id res chain seq x y z
N MET A 1 19.83 5.89 -21.00
CA MET A 1 19.38 4.63 -20.39
C MET A 1 18.00 4.87 -19.81
N LYS A 2 17.03 3.96 -20.03
CA LYS A 2 15.70 4.07 -19.43
C LYS A 2 15.83 3.86 -17.92
N LYS A 3 15.25 4.77 -17.13
CA LYS A 3 15.33 4.71 -15.66
C LYS A 3 14.38 3.65 -15.13
N THR A 4 14.87 2.74 -14.31
CA THR A 4 14.02 1.85 -13.53
C THR A 4 13.30 2.66 -12.45
N ALA A 5 12.04 2.33 -12.18
CA ALA A 5 11.24 2.99 -11.16
C ALA A 5 10.45 1.97 -10.33
N PHE A 6 10.33 2.24 -9.04
CA PHE A 6 9.53 1.49 -8.09
C PHE A 6 8.39 2.35 -7.55
N ILE A 7 7.19 1.81 -7.55
CA ILE A 7 6.01 2.40 -6.92
C ILE A 7 5.60 1.44 -5.80
N TRP A 8 5.73 1.86 -4.56
CA TRP A 8 5.52 1.04 -3.38
C TRP A 8 4.11 1.19 -2.82
N ASP A 9 3.47 0.09 -2.46
CA ASP A 9 2.44 0.11 -1.43
C ASP A 9 3.10 0.26 -0.05
N LEU A 10 2.31 0.58 0.96
CA LEU A 10 2.80 0.74 2.34
C LEU A 10 2.35 -0.40 3.24
N ASP A 11 1.03 -0.53 3.48
CA ASP A 11 0.46 -1.46 4.46
C ASP A 11 0.67 -2.91 4.01
N GLY A 12 1.42 -3.70 4.78
CA GLY A 12 1.76 -5.09 4.45
C GLY A 12 2.95 -5.23 3.48
N THR A 13 3.47 -4.13 2.93
CA THR A 13 4.61 -4.13 2.00
C THR A 13 5.86 -3.52 2.63
N LEU A 14 5.87 -2.24 2.93
CA LEU A 14 6.96 -1.58 3.67
C LEU A 14 6.67 -1.47 5.17
N LEU A 15 5.39 -1.46 5.56
CA LEU A 15 4.90 -1.28 6.92
C LEU A 15 4.21 -2.53 7.44
N ASP A 16 4.64 -3.03 8.58
CA ASP A 16 3.89 -4.00 9.38
C ASP A 16 2.82 -3.24 10.18
N SER A 17 1.66 -3.07 9.56
CA SER A 17 0.60 -2.18 10.02
C SER A 17 -0.74 -2.89 10.23
N TYR A 18 -0.88 -4.16 9.85
CA TYR A 18 -2.18 -4.85 9.91
C TYR A 18 -2.73 -4.96 11.32
N GLU A 19 -1.88 -5.20 12.33
CA GLU A 19 -2.34 -5.26 13.73
C GLU A 19 -2.87 -3.90 14.20
N ALA A 20 -2.22 -2.80 13.86
CA ALA A 20 -2.71 -1.46 14.17
C ALA A 20 -4.03 -1.14 13.45
N ILE A 21 -4.16 -1.54 12.18
CA ILE A 21 -5.38 -1.39 11.39
C ILE A 21 -6.54 -2.17 12.02
N LEU A 22 -6.32 -3.44 12.36
CA LEU A 22 -7.33 -4.31 12.96
C LEU A 22 -7.78 -3.77 14.35
N SER A 23 -6.83 -3.33 15.17
CA SER A 23 -7.14 -2.70 16.47
C SER A 23 -7.94 -1.39 16.30
N GLY A 24 -7.62 -0.57 15.28
CA GLY A 24 -8.41 0.62 14.99
C GLY A 24 -9.85 0.31 14.53
N ILE A 25 -10.04 -0.77 13.76
CA ILE A 25 -11.38 -1.25 13.36
C ILE A 25 -12.14 -1.78 14.59
N GLU A 26 -11.48 -2.57 15.45
CA GLU A 26 -12.08 -3.10 16.69
C GLU A 26 -12.63 -1.98 17.58
N GLU A 27 -11.83 -0.94 17.81
CA GLU A 27 -12.26 0.22 18.59
C GLU A 27 -13.42 0.97 17.93
N THR A 28 -13.34 1.16 16.62
CA THR A 28 -14.43 1.78 15.86
C THR A 28 -15.71 0.98 16.01
N PHE A 29 -15.65 -0.33 15.78
CA PHE A 29 -16.81 -1.20 15.91
C PHE A 29 -17.38 -1.20 17.34
N GLY A 30 -16.51 -1.17 18.36
CA GLY A 30 -16.91 -1.07 19.75
C GLY A 30 -17.73 0.19 20.05
N GLN A 31 -17.35 1.35 19.52
CA GLN A 31 -18.08 2.61 19.70
C GLN A 31 -19.51 2.57 19.12
N PHE A 32 -19.72 1.80 18.06
CA PHE A 32 -21.05 1.63 17.43
C PHE A 32 -21.77 0.33 17.81
N SER A 33 -21.25 -0.41 18.82
CA SER A 33 -21.79 -1.71 19.24
C SER A 33 -21.91 -2.70 18.07
N ILE A 34 -20.95 -2.67 17.13
CA ILE A 34 -20.85 -3.58 16.00
C ILE A 34 -20.04 -4.82 16.47
N PRO A 35 -20.52 -6.05 16.27
CA PRO A 35 -19.76 -7.24 16.57
C PRO A 35 -18.43 -7.27 15.79
N TYR A 36 -17.35 -7.65 16.46
CA TYR A 36 -16.03 -7.75 15.89
C TYR A 36 -15.50 -9.19 15.97
N ASP A 37 -15.05 -9.71 14.84
CA ASP A 37 -14.35 -10.98 14.70
C ASP A 37 -13.07 -10.72 13.95
N LYS A 38 -11.93 -10.74 14.64
CA LYS A 38 -10.63 -10.34 14.12
C LYS A 38 -10.25 -11.08 12.84
N GLU A 39 -10.44 -12.41 12.83
CA GLU A 39 -10.04 -13.24 11.70
C GLU A 39 -10.89 -12.95 10.46
N LYS A 40 -12.21 -12.83 10.63
CA LYS A 40 -13.10 -12.49 9.51
C LYS A 40 -12.84 -11.09 8.96
N VAL A 41 -12.60 -10.12 9.85
CA VAL A 41 -12.25 -8.76 9.45
C VAL A 41 -10.93 -8.76 8.69
N ARG A 42 -9.91 -9.47 9.20
CA ARG A 42 -8.61 -9.62 8.54
C ARG A 42 -8.74 -10.23 7.13
N GLU A 43 -9.43 -11.36 7.02
CA GLU A 43 -9.67 -12.00 5.72
C GLU A 43 -10.37 -11.06 4.74
N PHE A 44 -11.36 -10.32 5.23
CA PHE A 44 -12.12 -9.37 4.40
C PHE A 44 -11.24 -8.25 3.88
N ILE A 45 -10.49 -7.56 4.76
CA ILE A 45 -9.67 -6.40 4.36
C ILE A 45 -8.47 -6.77 3.47
N LEU A 46 -7.95 -8.00 3.59
CA LEU A 46 -6.91 -8.51 2.69
C LEU A 46 -7.47 -8.82 1.30
N LYS A 47 -8.69 -9.34 1.24
CA LYS A 47 -9.35 -9.69 -0.04
C LYS A 47 -9.93 -8.48 -0.76
N PHE A 48 -10.51 -7.55 -0.01
CA PHE A 48 -11.16 -6.34 -0.52
C PHE A 48 -10.39 -5.10 -0.02
N SER A 49 -11.01 -4.28 0.85
CA SER A 49 -10.33 -3.18 1.53
C SER A 49 -11.01 -2.82 2.85
N VAL A 50 -10.36 -1.98 3.66
CA VAL A 50 -11.00 -1.40 4.85
C VAL A 50 -12.20 -0.54 4.46
N GLN A 51 -12.12 0.19 3.36
CA GLN A 51 -13.21 1.03 2.88
C GLN A 51 -14.45 0.18 2.52
N ASP A 52 -14.26 -0.90 1.76
CA ASP A 52 -15.35 -1.81 1.41
C ASP A 52 -16.00 -2.43 2.65
N LEU A 53 -15.20 -2.76 3.68
CA LEU A 53 -15.72 -3.25 4.96
C LEU A 53 -16.62 -2.20 5.65
N LEU A 54 -16.15 -0.95 5.72
CA LEU A 54 -16.91 0.12 6.38
C LEU A 54 -18.18 0.48 5.59
N GLU A 55 -18.13 0.47 4.27
CA GLU A 55 -19.30 0.67 3.41
C GLU A 55 -20.35 -0.44 3.61
N GLN A 56 -19.92 -1.70 3.60
CA GLN A 56 -20.81 -2.82 3.88
C GLN A 56 -21.48 -2.71 5.26
N VAL A 57 -20.69 -2.43 6.29
CA VAL A 57 -21.21 -2.29 7.66
C VAL A 57 -22.12 -1.07 7.79
N ALA A 58 -21.79 0.04 7.14
CA ALA A 58 -22.62 1.24 7.11
C ALA A 58 -24.02 0.94 6.51
N GLU A 59 -24.06 0.23 5.38
CA GLU A 59 -25.30 -0.19 4.73
C GLU A 59 -26.12 -1.12 5.64
N GLU A 60 -25.49 -2.17 6.16
CA GLU A 60 -26.16 -3.17 7.02
C GLU A 60 -26.76 -2.57 8.30
N ARG A 61 -26.04 -1.58 8.90
CA ARG A 61 -26.41 -0.96 10.16
C ARG A 61 -27.12 0.38 10.01
N LYS A 62 -27.29 0.88 8.79
CA LYS A 62 -27.85 2.21 8.49
C LYS A 62 -27.09 3.33 9.17
N LEU A 63 -25.76 3.25 9.12
CA LEU A 63 -24.84 4.23 9.66
C LEU A 63 -24.27 5.08 8.51
N ASP A 64 -23.74 6.25 8.86
CA ASP A 64 -22.99 7.07 7.92
C ASP A 64 -21.55 6.55 7.82
N VAL A 65 -21.12 6.18 6.62
CA VAL A 65 -19.77 5.67 6.35
C VAL A 65 -18.69 6.70 6.64
N GLU A 66 -18.99 7.99 6.44
CA GLU A 66 -18.03 9.07 6.73
C GLU A 66 -17.77 9.18 8.23
N VAL A 67 -18.79 9.00 9.06
CA VAL A 67 -18.65 8.97 10.52
C VAL A 67 -17.80 7.78 10.95
N LEU A 68 -18.03 6.58 10.39
CA LEU A 68 -17.21 5.40 10.66
C LEU A 68 -15.75 5.65 10.25
N ASN A 69 -15.52 6.26 9.09
CA ASN A 69 -14.18 6.60 8.60
C ASN A 69 -13.47 7.60 9.52
N GLN A 70 -14.17 8.63 10.02
CA GLN A 70 -13.60 9.62 10.93
C GLN A 70 -13.18 9.00 12.26
N VAL A 71 -14.05 8.18 12.87
CA VAL A 71 -13.74 7.50 14.13
C VAL A 71 -12.56 6.55 13.93
N ARG A 72 -12.56 5.76 12.86
CA ARG A 72 -11.43 4.88 12.54
C ARG A 72 -10.14 5.65 12.32
N ALA A 73 -10.17 6.78 11.63
CA ALA A 73 -8.97 7.57 11.40
C ALA A 73 -8.38 8.10 12.71
N GLN A 74 -9.22 8.51 13.67
CA GLN A 74 -8.78 8.91 15.01
C GLN A 74 -8.15 7.74 15.77
N SER A 75 -8.85 6.61 15.87
CA SER A 75 -8.35 5.40 16.53
C SER A 75 -7.04 4.90 15.93
N LEU A 76 -6.88 4.99 14.60
CA LEU A 76 -5.65 4.58 13.93
C LEU A 76 -4.50 5.57 14.18
N ALA A 77 -4.78 6.87 14.25
CA ALA A 77 -3.76 7.88 14.51
C ALA A 77 -3.06 7.68 15.86
N GLU A 78 -3.81 7.25 16.87
CA GLU A 78 -3.26 6.92 18.20
C GLU A 78 -2.35 5.67 18.17
N LYS A 79 -2.47 4.84 17.14
CA LYS A 79 -1.72 3.60 16.96
C LYS A 79 -0.55 3.71 15.97
N ASN A 80 -0.35 4.88 15.35
CA ASN A 80 0.74 5.09 14.40
C ASN A 80 2.12 4.69 14.97
N ALA A 81 2.35 4.94 16.27
CA ALA A 81 3.59 4.57 16.95
C ALA A 81 3.80 3.04 17.08
N GLN A 82 2.79 2.23 16.84
CA GLN A 82 2.87 0.76 16.86
C GLN A 82 3.24 0.19 15.48
N ILE A 83 3.15 1.02 14.42
CA ILE A 83 3.51 0.60 13.08
C ILE A 83 5.03 0.56 12.97
N VAL A 84 5.55 -0.59 12.58
CA VAL A 84 6.97 -0.83 12.39
C VAL A 84 7.28 -1.17 10.94
N LEU A 85 8.55 -1.23 10.58
CA LEU A 85 8.96 -1.64 9.23
C LEU A 85 8.79 -3.14 9.02
N MET A 86 8.38 -3.52 7.83
CA MET A 86 8.54 -4.89 7.37
C MET A 86 10.03 -5.26 7.33
N PRO A 87 10.39 -6.52 7.64
CA PRO A 87 11.77 -6.99 7.57
C PRO A 87 12.40 -6.71 6.20
N GLY A 88 13.54 -6.05 6.17
CA GLY A 88 14.26 -5.69 4.94
C GLY A 88 13.77 -4.43 4.22
N ALA A 89 12.75 -3.71 4.77
CA ALA A 89 12.19 -2.55 4.09
C ALA A 89 13.20 -1.40 3.95
N ARG A 90 13.94 -1.08 5.01
CA ARG A 90 14.95 -0.02 4.95
C ARG A 90 16.10 -0.37 4.03
N GLU A 91 16.56 -1.61 4.10
CA GLU A 91 17.66 -2.13 3.32
C GLU A 91 17.35 -2.10 1.82
N VAL A 92 16.16 -2.52 1.42
CA VAL A 92 15.77 -2.52 0.00
C VAL A 92 15.57 -1.10 -0.53
N LEU A 93 15.04 -0.17 0.28
CA LEU A 93 14.89 1.24 -0.12
C LEU A 93 16.26 1.90 -0.30
N ALA A 94 17.21 1.65 0.61
CA ALA A 94 18.57 2.16 0.50
C ALA A 94 19.30 1.58 -0.71
N TRP A 95 19.18 0.27 -0.96
CA TRP A 95 19.73 -0.37 -2.14
C TRP A 95 19.16 0.22 -3.44
N ALA A 96 17.85 0.45 -3.49
CA ALA A 96 17.21 1.03 -4.67
C ALA A 96 17.70 2.47 -4.94
N ASP A 97 17.90 3.26 -3.88
CA ASP A 97 18.45 4.62 -3.97
C ASP A 97 19.90 4.59 -4.48
N GLU A 98 20.76 3.73 -3.93
CA GLU A 98 22.15 3.53 -4.37
C GLU A 98 22.23 3.05 -5.84
N ALA A 99 21.27 2.23 -6.27
CA ALA A 99 21.15 1.76 -7.66
C ALA A 99 20.60 2.82 -8.62
N GLY A 100 20.22 4.00 -8.12
CA GLY A 100 19.64 5.08 -8.92
C GLY A 100 18.22 4.80 -9.43
N ILE A 101 17.48 3.93 -8.75
CA ILE A 101 16.08 3.59 -9.03
C ILE A 101 15.21 4.70 -8.45
N MET A 102 14.35 5.31 -9.28
CA MET A 102 13.38 6.29 -8.79
C MET A 102 12.31 5.60 -7.94
N GLN A 103 12.02 6.16 -6.76
CA GLN A 103 11.09 5.54 -5.83
C GLN A 103 9.89 6.45 -5.56
N PHE A 104 8.70 5.86 -5.59
CA PHE A 104 7.42 6.50 -5.36
C PHE A 104 6.61 5.67 -4.38
N VAL A 105 5.62 6.31 -3.76
CA VAL A 105 4.59 5.60 -3.00
C VAL A 105 3.23 5.83 -3.67
N TYR A 106 2.42 4.78 -3.78
CA TYR A 106 0.99 4.89 -4.00
C TYR A 106 0.24 3.94 -3.08
N THR A 107 -0.47 4.51 -2.12
CA THR A 107 -1.16 3.78 -1.06
C THR A 107 -2.61 4.19 -0.89
N HIS A 108 -3.45 3.29 -0.38
CA HIS A 108 -4.81 3.64 0.07
C HIS A 108 -4.84 4.22 1.49
N LYS A 109 -3.69 4.34 2.14
CA LYS A 109 -3.57 5.04 3.42
C LYS A 109 -3.83 6.54 3.23
N GLY A 110 -4.36 7.19 4.26
CA GLY A 110 -4.57 8.65 4.28
C GLY A 110 -3.26 9.42 4.50
N ASP A 111 -3.36 10.73 4.67
CA ASP A 111 -2.20 11.62 4.82
C ASP A 111 -1.37 11.37 6.08
N ASN A 112 -1.86 10.55 7.02
CA ASN A 112 -1.03 10.04 8.10
C ASN A 112 0.17 9.21 7.59
N ALA A 113 0.16 8.77 6.32
CA ALA A 113 1.29 8.14 5.65
C ALA A 113 2.55 9.02 5.71
N PHE A 114 2.42 10.33 5.49
CA PHE A 114 3.56 11.26 5.55
C PHE A 114 4.18 11.31 6.93
N THR A 115 3.36 11.35 8.00
CA THR A 115 3.86 11.32 9.37
C THR A 115 4.56 10.02 9.68
N ILE A 116 3.97 8.88 9.33
CA ILE A 116 4.56 7.55 9.57
C ILE A 116 5.91 7.42 8.83
N LEU A 117 5.96 7.78 7.56
CA LEU A 117 7.19 7.67 6.77
C LEU A 117 8.30 8.58 7.31
N ARG A 118 7.96 9.79 7.77
CA ARG A 118 8.92 10.71 8.40
C ARG A 118 9.42 10.17 9.74
N ASP A 119 8.53 9.71 10.60
CA ASP A 119 8.88 9.19 11.93
C ASP A 119 9.74 7.92 11.83
N LEU A 120 9.53 7.13 10.80
CA LEU A 120 10.35 5.96 10.47
C LEU A 120 11.61 6.32 9.67
N GLY A 121 11.81 7.59 9.29
CA GLY A 121 12.97 8.05 8.53
C GLY A 121 13.06 7.48 7.11
N LEU A 122 11.91 7.27 6.45
CA LEU A 122 11.82 6.74 5.09
C LEU A 122 11.45 7.78 4.04
N GLU A 123 10.93 8.94 4.45
CA GLU A 123 10.42 9.96 3.52
C GLU A 123 11.46 10.37 2.47
N CYS A 124 12.74 10.40 2.85
CA CYS A 124 13.86 10.81 1.98
C CYS A 124 14.10 9.89 0.79
N TYR A 125 13.60 8.65 0.80
CA TYR A 125 13.76 7.72 -0.32
C TYR A 125 12.77 7.97 -1.46
N PHE A 126 11.70 8.73 -1.23
CA PHE A 126 10.61 8.85 -2.19
C PHE A 126 10.62 10.19 -2.94
N THR A 127 10.55 10.10 -4.26
CA THR A 127 10.42 11.27 -5.14
C THR A 127 9.04 11.90 -5.01
N GLU A 128 7.99 11.07 -4.87
CA GLU A 128 6.62 11.50 -4.65
C GLU A 128 5.83 10.43 -3.88
N ILE A 129 4.93 10.90 -3.01
CA ILE A 129 4.06 10.05 -2.19
C ILE A 129 2.61 10.40 -2.55
N LEU A 130 1.88 9.41 -3.07
CA LEU A 130 0.46 9.50 -3.40
C LEU A 130 -0.35 8.70 -2.37
N THR A 131 -1.31 9.38 -1.73
CA THR A 131 -2.22 8.83 -0.75
C THR A 131 -3.65 8.70 -1.31
N ASN A 132 -4.60 8.20 -0.53
CA ASN A 132 -6.00 8.19 -0.92
C ASN A 132 -6.60 9.60 -1.09
N GLN A 133 -5.90 10.66 -0.65
CA GLN A 133 -6.32 12.05 -0.77
C GLN A 133 -5.67 12.77 -1.97
N SER A 134 -4.83 12.07 -2.74
CA SER A 134 -4.17 12.64 -3.93
C SER A 134 -5.10 12.83 -5.14
N GLY A 135 -6.39 12.49 -5.02
CA GLY A 135 -7.40 12.78 -6.04
C GLY A 135 -7.51 11.75 -7.16
N PHE A 136 -6.81 10.63 -7.07
CA PHE A 136 -6.88 9.55 -8.04
C PHE A 136 -7.92 8.50 -7.64
N ALA A 137 -8.55 7.86 -8.64
CA ALA A 137 -9.39 6.70 -8.40
C ALA A 137 -8.56 5.58 -7.74
N ARG A 138 -9.19 4.88 -6.77
CA ARG A 138 -8.52 3.83 -5.99
C ARG A 138 -8.03 2.67 -6.87
N LYS A 139 -6.95 1.99 -6.43
CA LYS A 139 -6.55 0.71 -7.04
C LYS A 139 -7.77 -0.22 -7.15
N PRO A 140 -7.95 -0.92 -8.27
CA PRO A 140 -7.01 -1.17 -9.36
C PRO A 140 -7.09 -0.18 -10.55
N SER A 141 -7.67 1.04 -10.39
CA SER A 141 -7.61 2.07 -11.43
C SER A 141 -6.17 2.44 -11.78
N PRO A 142 -5.78 2.56 -13.06
CA PRO A 142 -4.42 2.87 -13.45
C PRO A 142 -4.05 4.36 -13.31
N GLU A 143 -4.97 5.23 -12.91
CA GLU A 143 -4.80 6.69 -12.96
C GLU A 143 -3.53 7.19 -12.27
N ALA A 144 -3.26 6.71 -11.05
CA ALA A 144 -2.08 7.14 -10.31
C ALA A 144 -0.77 6.69 -10.97
N ALA A 145 -0.72 5.48 -11.53
CA ALA A 145 0.44 5.02 -12.27
C ALA A 145 0.62 5.82 -13.56
N THR A 146 -0.45 6.05 -14.32
CA THR A 146 -0.42 6.87 -15.55
C THR A 146 0.13 8.26 -15.25
N TYR A 147 -0.34 8.90 -14.17
CA TYR A 147 0.16 10.19 -13.74
C TYR A 147 1.68 10.16 -13.46
N LEU A 148 2.18 9.16 -12.72
CA LEU A 148 3.61 9.04 -12.43
C LEU A 148 4.44 8.75 -13.69
N LEU A 149 3.94 7.86 -14.57
CA LEU A 149 4.59 7.54 -15.84
C LEU A 149 4.76 8.79 -16.71
N ASP A 150 3.70 9.58 -16.85
CA ASP A 150 3.69 10.79 -17.68
C ASP A 150 4.55 11.90 -17.06
N LYS A 151 4.38 12.16 -15.76
CA LYS A 151 5.07 13.26 -15.07
C LYS A 151 6.58 13.08 -15.02
N TYR A 152 7.05 11.85 -14.86
CA TYR A 152 8.46 11.52 -14.68
C TYR A 152 9.09 10.85 -15.91
N GLU A 153 8.34 10.77 -17.02
CA GLU A 153 8.79 10.16 -18.28
C GLU A 153 9.31 8.73 -18.07
N LEU A 154 8.58 7.93 -17.27
CA LEU A 154 8.98 6.57 -16.94
C LEU A 154 8.61 5.59 -18.06
N ASP A 155 9.42 4.52 -18.19
CA ASP A 155 9.11 3.41 -19.11
C ASP A 155 8.27 2.35 -18.36
N PRO A 156 7.04 2.04 -18.82
CA PRO A 156 6.22 1.01 -18.20
C PRO A 156 6.91 -0.35 -18.07
N ARG A 157 7.83 -0.68 -19.01
CA ARG A 157 8.55 -1.96 -19.01
C ARG A 157 9.61 -2.07 -17.92
N THR A 158 10.07 -0.95 -17.37
CA THR A 158 11.06 -0.87 -16.29
C THR A 158 10.50 -0.18 -15.05
N THR A 159 9.19 0.01 -15.00
CA THR A 159 8.46 0.50 -13.81
C THR A 159 7.75 -0.67 -13.15
N TYR A 160 7.92 -0.81 -11.84
CA TYR A 160 7.39 -1.91 -11.03
C TYR A 160 6.48 -1.36 -9.95
N TYR A 161 5.32 -1.99 -9.77
CA TYR A 161 4.52 -1.80 -8.57
C TYR A 161 4.81 -2.92 -7.57
N LEU A 162 5.11 -2.54 -6.32
CA LEU A 162 5.47 -3.47 -5.25
C LEU A 162 4.37 -3.48 -4.18
N GLY A 163 3.81 -4.65 -3.92
CA GLY A 163 2.68 -4.80 -3.01
C GLY A 163 2.52 -6.20 -2.44
N ASP A 164 1.52 -6.37 -1.58
CA ASP A 164 1.25 -7.62 -0.86
C ASP A 164 -0.09 -8.28 -1.21
N ARG A 165 -0.94 -7.60 -1.99
CA ARG A 165 -2.30 -8.07 -2.29
C ARG A 165 -2.52 -8.32 -3.77
N THR A 166 -3.55 -9.13 -4.07
CA THR A 166 -4.04 -9.33 -5.45
C THR A 166 -4.43 -8.02 -6.13
N LEU A 167 -4.93 -7.05 -5.35
CA LEU A 167 -5.30 -5.72 -5.82
C LEU A 167 -4.11 -4.97 -6.43
N ASP A 168 -2.93 -5.14 -5.85
CA ASP A 168 -1.69 -4.50 -6.29
C ASP A 168 -1.19 -5.08 -7.62
N VAL A 169 -1.29 -6.40 -7.77
CA VAL A 169 -1.01 -7.06 -9.06
C VAL A 169 -1.98 -6.60 -10.14
N LYS A 170 -3.28 -6.49 -9.82
CA LYS A 170 -4.28 -5.97 -10.76
C LYS A 170 -4.02 -4.51 -11.14
N PHE A 171 -3.59 -3.70 -10.17
CA PHE A 171 -3.20 -2.32 -10.44
C PHE A 171 -2.03 -2.25 -11.43
N ALA A 172 -0.98 -3.02 -11.20
CA ALA A 172 0.17 -3.09 -12.12
C ALA A 172 -0.26 -3.55 -13.52
N GLN A 173 -1.07 -4.61 -13.61
CA GLN A 173 -1.60 -5.14 -14.87
C GLN A 173 -2.41 -4.09 -15.63
N ASN A 174 -3.34 -3.41 -14.97
CA ASN A 174 -4.20 -2.39 -15.57
C ASN A 174 -3.39 -1.16 -16.03
N SER A 175 -2.29 -0.89 -15.35
CA SER A 175 -1.37 0.22 -15.65
C SER A 175 -0.35 -0.13 -16.74
N GLY A 176 -0.28 -1.39 -17.18
CA GLY A 176 0.71 -1.85 -18.15
C GLY A 176 2.15 -1.85 -17.63
N ILE A 177 2.35 -1.82 -16.31
CA ILE A 177 3.66 -1.86 -15.64
C ILE A 177 3.93 -3.23 -15.04
N GLN A 178 5.17 -3.48 -14.64
CA GLN A 178 5.57 -4.73 -14.00
C GLN A 178 5.07 -4.78 -12.53
N SER A 179 5.01 -5.98 -11.96
CA SER A 179 4.66 -6.21 -10.55
C SER A 179 5.74 -7.01 -9.84
N ILE A 180 6.03 -6.65 -8.60
CA ILE A 180 6.76 -7.50 -7.65
C ILE A 180 5.83 -7.68 -6.45
N ASN A 181 5.46 -8.92 -6.13
CA ASN A 181 4.45 -9.18 -5.12
C ASN A 181 4.76 -10.45 -4.31
N PHE A 182 4.25 -10.52 -3.09
CA PHE A 182 4.36 -11.72 -2.25
C PHE A 182 3.44 -12.86 -2.72
N LEU A 183 2.45 -12.55 -3.57
CA LEU A 183 1.49 -13.50 -4.09
C LEU A 183 1.87 -14.02 -5.47
N GLU A 184 1.47 -15.25 -5.77
CA GLU A 184 1.47 -15.76 -7.14
C GLU A 184 0.35 -15.11 -7.96
N SER A 185 0.60 -14.92 -9.24
CA SER A 185 -0.36 -14.34 -10.16
C SER A 185 -0.19 -14.96 -11.56
N THR A 186 -1.28 -15.00 -12.32
CA THR A 186 -1.26 -15.34 -13.75
C THR A 186 -0.81 -14.17 -14.63
N TYR A 187 -0.60 -12.99 -14.05
CA TYR A 187 -0.03 -11.86 -14.79
C TYR A 187 1.44 -12.10 -15.08
N GLU A 188 1.81 -12.20 -16.36
CA GLU A 188 3.19 -12.49 -16.80
C GLU A 188 4.21 -11.44 -16.33
N GLY A 189 3.77 -10.19 -16.14
CA GLY A 189 4.57 -9.11 -15.58
C GLY A 189 4.77 -9.18 -14.06
N ASN A 190 4.22 -10.21 -13.35
CA ASN A 190 4.37 -10.36 -11.92
C ASN A 190 5.56 -11.26 -11.57
N GLN A 191 6.43 -10.75 -10.69
CA GLN A 191 7.50 -11.51 -10.07
C GLN A 191 7.16 -11.74 -8.60
N ARG A 192 7.04 -13.01 -8.21
CA ARG A 192 6.80 -13.37 -6.81
C ARG A 192 8.08 -13.32 -6.00
N ILE A 193 7.98 -12.72 -4.83
CA ILE A 193 9.03 -12.73 -3.80
C ILE A 193 8.50 -13.36 -2.49
N GLN A 194 9.40 -13.83 -1.64
CA GLN A 194 9.06 -14.29 -0.28
C GLN A 194 9.45 -13.27 0.79
N ALA A 195 10.37 -12.37 0.48
CA ALA A 195 10.84 -11.32 1.36
C ALA A 195 11.36 -10.14 0.52
N LEU A 196 11.32 -8.92 1.09
CA LEU A 196 11.85 -7.71 0.44
C LEU A 196 13.33 -7.84 0.10
N ALA A 197 14.10 -8.55 0.91
CA ALA A 197 15.53 -8.81 0.67
C ALA A 197 15.83 -9.61 -0.62
N ALA A 198 14.80 -10.21 -1.25
CA ALA A 198 14.96 -10.90 -2.52
C ALA A 198 14.95 -9.94 -3.74
N ILE A 199 14.47 -8.70 -3.56
CA ILE A 199 14.30 -7.74 -4.66
C ILE A 199 15.62 -7.43 -5.38
N PRO A 200 16.75 -7.12 -4.71
CA PRO A 200 18.02 -6.85 -5.39
C PRO A 200 18.43 -7.93 -6.38
N TYR A 201 18.25 -9.20 -6.03
CA TYR A 201 18.64 -10.33 -6.88
C TYR A 201 17.86 -10.43 -8.20
N ILE A 202 16.67 -9.81 -8.28
CA ILE A 202 15.88 -9.72 -9.53
C ILE A 202 16.61 -8.85 -10.57
N PHE A 203 17.50 -7.95 -10.12
CA PHE A 203 18.14 -6.93 -10.93
C PHE A 203 19.66 -7.14 -11.13
N GLU A 204 20.28 -8.13 -10.44
CA GLU A 204 21.71 -8.40 -10.54
C GLU A 204 22.13 -8.95 -11.90
N ASP A 205 21.20 -9.59 -12.66
CA ASP A 205 21.48 -10.22 -13.95
C ASP A 205 20.95 -9.41 -15.15
N LYS A 206 20.62 -8.14 -14.99
CA LYS A 206 20.10 -7.26 -16.05
C LYS A 206 20.99 -6.05 -16.21
#